data_37a058739f5a07a8b2564715cab4f87f
#
_entry.id   37a058739f5a07a8b2564715cab4f87f
#
_cell.length_a   1.000
_cell.length_b   1.000
_cell.length_c   1.000
_cell.angle_alpha   90.00
_cell.angle_beta   90.00
_cell.angle_gamma   90.00
#
_symmetry.space_group_name_H-M   'P 1'
#
loop_
_entity.id
_entity.type
_entity.pdbx_description
1 polymer ?
#
loop_
_entity_poly.entity_id
_entity_poly.type
_entity_poly.pdbx_seq_one_letter_code
_entity_poly.pdbx_strand_id
1 'polypeptide(L)'
;MHANLRSAARRRTPTHLLTIVLTALMLLTVTAPVRADDFWGDTSGIPAAQNVLMVKILNRTNGKYPDSQVYWSFNGQTHSIAEQQYVDMPANSAGRMYFYLGSPNGQYQDFIEFTVGPDVFNGNTTRVDGFGLKLALRLHAHDGFDTQVGEDQATFAEDRSATFQRFQNEVPAEFKHLATVNAPYKIPSPGNDSAFRAGGQYANYFTSYAQSVGVNESTSNITGCAGSLATNPGMCSALNRHVAHLPQSQWSDPSQYYKAAPANYYARFWHDHAINHLAYGFPYDDVAGQSSFISHGDPQYLLVAVGW
;
A
#
# COMPACT_ATOMS: atom_id res chain seq x y z
N MET A 1 -76.87 68.05 -8.98
CA MET A 1 -76.25 68.67 -7.76
C MET A 1 -74.87 68.06 -7.59
N HIS A 2 -73.85 68.93 -7.62
CA HIS A 2 -72.47 68.58 -7.67
C HIS A 2 -71.90 68.31 -6.26
N ALA A 3 -71.03 67.30 -6.11
CA ALA A 3 -70.13 67.22 -5.01
C ALA A 3 -68.77 66.66 -5.47
N ASN A 4 -67.78 67.53 -5.42
CA ASN A 4 -66.39 67.28 -5.68
C ASN A 4 -65.78 66.43 -4.54
N LEU A 5 -65.07 65.38 -4.91
CA LEU A 5 -64.16 64.70 -4.00
C LEU A 5 -62.72 64.80 -4.52
N ARG A 6 -61.86 65.43 -3.71
CA ARG A 6 -60.46 65.64 -3.93
C ARG A 6 -59.66 64.35 -3.61
N SER A 7 -58.89 63.90 -4.56
CA SER A 7 -57.97 62.80 -4.44
C SER A 7 -56.69 63.24 -3.66
N ALA A 8 -56.37 62.53 -2.57
CA ALA A 8 -55.12 62.66 -1.81
C ALA A 8 -54.09 61.64 -2.33
N ALA A 9 -53.04 62.17 -2.95
CA ALA A 9 -51.94 61.39 -3.42
C ALA A 9 -51.03 60.92 -2.25
N ARG A 10 -50.99 59.61 -1.98
CA ARG A 10 -50.02 59.02 -1.07
C ARG A 10 -48.70 58.82 -1.79
N ARG A 11 -47.65 59.52 -1.34
CA ARG A 11 -46.25 59.29 -1.73
C ARG A 11 -45.79 57.92 -1.17
N ARG A 12 -45.38 57.01 -2.09
CA ARG A 12 -44.66 55.75 -1.73
C ARG A 12 -43.17 56.03 -1.74
N THR A 13 -42.51 55.85 -0.57
CA THR A 13 -41.08 55.82 -0.45
C THR A 13 -40.55 54.46 -0.98
N PRO A 14 -39.47 54.44 -1.78
CA PRO A 14 -38.87 53.17 -2.20
C PRO A 14 -37.97 52.64 -1.08
N THR A 15 -38.33 51.43 -0.62
CA THR A 15 -37.47 50.67 0.28
C THR A 15 -36.39 49.99 -0.55
N HIS A 16 -35.15 50.47 -0.40
CA HIS A 16 -33.99 49.78 -1.00
C HIS A 16 -33.69 48.51 -0.24
N LEU A 17 -33.95 47.35 -0.85
CA LEU A 17 -33.49 46.05 -0.40
C LEU A 17 -31.99 45.95 -0.72
N LEU A 18 -31.16 46.00 0.32
CA LEU A 18 -29.73 45.78 0.22
C LEU A 18 -29.50 44.26 0.18
N THR A 19 -29.29 43.67 -0.99
CA THR A 19 -28.92 42.28 -1.18
C THR A 19 -27.43 42.13 -0.88
N ILE A 20 -27.11 41.60 0.29
CA ILE A 20 -25.72 41.23 0.63
C ILE A 20 -25.42 39.89 -0.06
N VAL A 21 -24.63 39.93 -1.14
CA VAL A 21 -24.08 38.75 -1.77
C VAL A 21 -22.86 38.33 -0.97
N LEU A 22 -23.01 37.28 -0.16
CA LEU A 22 -21.92 36.64 0.56
C LEU A 22 -21.16 35.75 -0.43
N THR A 23 -20.07 36.25 -0.99
CA THR A 23 -19.17 35.45 -1.82
C THR A 23 -18.30 34.60 -0.89
N ALA A 24 -18.66 33.33 -0.72
CA ALA A 24 -17.78 32.36 -0.05
C ALA A 24 -16.56 32.09 -0.93
N LEU A 25 -15.41 32.65 -0.55
CA LEU A 25 -14.12 32.39 -1.15
C LEU A 25 -13.67 31.00 -0.65
N MET A 26 -13.93 29.93 -1.43
CA MET A 26 -13.30 28.63 -1.20
C MET A 26 -11.79 28.78 -1.48
N LEU A 27 -10.98 28.85 -0.44
CA LEU A 27 -9.54 28.63 -0.54
C LEU A 27 -9.32 27.14 -0.93
N LEU A 28 -9.14 26.90 -2.22
CA LEU A 28 -8.53 25.66 -2.69
C LEU A 28 -7.06 25.69 -2.24
N THR A 29 -6.73 25.01 -1.15
CA THR A 29 -5.35 24.71 -0.83
C THR A 29 -4.83 23.75 -1.88
N VAL A 30 -4.18 24.26 -2.91
CA VAL A 30 -3.39 23.46 -3.84
C VAL A 30 -2.18 22.97 -3.04
N THR A 31 -2.24 21.74 -2.54
CA THR A 31 -1.04 21.09 -2.03
C THR A 31 -0.10 20.87 -3.21
N ALA A 32 1.02 21.56 -3.21
CA ALA A 32 2.07 21.33 -4.22
C ALA A 32 2.46 19.83 -4.17
N PRO A 33 2.69 19.18 -5.32
CA PRO A 33 3.19 17.83 -5.34
C PRO A 33 4.53 17.81 -4.59
N VAL A 34 4.62 16.96 -3.55
CA VAL A 34 5.87 16.71 -2.83
C VAL A 34 6.85 16.13 -3.86
N ARG A 35 8.01 16.75 -4.04
CA ARG A 35 9.05 16.20 -4.91
C ARG A 35 9.52 14.86 -4.33
N ALA A 36 9.85 13.90 -5.19
CA ALA A 36 10.33 12.59 -4.76
C ALA A 36 11.53 12.68 -3.79
N ASP A 37 12.39 13.67 -3.99
CA ASP A 37 13.53 13.96 -3.10
C ASP A 37 13.08 14.39 -1.69
N ASP A 38 11.97 15.13 -1.56
CA ASP A 38 11.46 15.56 -0.25
C ASP A 38 10.89 14.37 0.54
N PHE A 39 10.32 13.37 -0.13
CA PHE A 39 9.80 12.17 0.53
C PHE A 39 10.91 11.33 1.17
N TRP A 40 12.04 11.14 0.50
CA TRP A 40 13.15 10.36 1.03
C TRP A 40 14.08 11.16 1.94
N GLY A 41 13.99 12.49 1.90
CA GLY A 41 14.80 13.42 2.68
C GLY A 41 16.26 13.48 2.23
N ASP A 42 17.07 14.20 3.01
CA ASP A 42 18.48 14.35 2.73
C ASP A 42 19.25 13.03 2.98
N THR A 43 19.98 12.60 1.96
CA THR A 43 20.84 11.40 2.00
C THR A 43 22.32 11.73 2.23
N SER A 44 22.74 13.00 2.16
CA SER A 44 24.14 13.40 2.28
C SER A 44 24.75 13.12 3.66
N GLY A 45 23.89 13.05 4.70
CA GLY A 45 24.30 12.75 6.08
C GLY A 45 24.22 11.27 6.46
N ILE A 46 23.98 10.33 5.53
CA ILE A 46 23.96 8.91 5.84
C ILE A 46 25.39 8.42 6.09
N PRO A 47 25.66 7.82 7.27
CA PRO A 47 27.00 7.27 7.55
C PRO A 47 27.35 6.18 6.54
N ALA A 48 28.62 6.11 6.15
CA ALA A 48 29.11 4.96 5.38
C ALA A 48 28.95 3.68 6.20
N ALA A 49 28.51 2.59 5.55
CA ALA A 49 28.46 1.28 6.17
C ALA A 49 29.87 0.82 6.54
N GLN A 50 30.04 0.24 7.72
CA GLN A 50 31.26 -0.49 8.11
C GLN A 50 31.16 -1.96 7.70
N ASN A 51 29.95 -2.44 7.50
CA ASN A 51 29.63 -3.75 6.96
C ASN A 51 29.20 -3.63 5.48
N VAL A 52 28.12 -4.27 5.08
CA VAL A 52 27.68 -4.32 3.67
C VAL A 52 26.73 -3.20 3.32
N LEU A 53 25.79 -2.86 4.19
CA LEU A 53 24.68 -1.98 3.85
C LEU A 53 24.27 -1.12 5.05
N MET A 54 24.21 0.21 4.87
CA MET A 54 23.61 1.10 5.86
C MET A 54 22.11 1.21 5.64
N VAL A 55 21.31 0.77 6.60
CA VAL A 55 19.84 0.94 6.59
C VAL A 55 19.48 2.19 7.39
N LYS A 56 18.72 3.10 6.79
CA LYS A 56 18.13 4.28 7.46
C LYS A 56 16.61 4.12 7.51
N ILE A 57 16.03 4.20 8.72
CA ILE A 57 14.59 4.14 8.91
C ILE A 57 14.04 5.57 8.96
N LEU A 58 12.98 5.84 8.18
CA LEU A 58 12.36 7.15 8.03
C LEU A 58 10.95 7.14 8.59
N ASN A 59 10.67 8.07 9.50
CA ASN A 59 9.31 8.34 9.94
C ASN A 59 8.55 9.12 8.85
N ARG A 60 7.54 8.47 8.28
CA ARG A 60 6.61 9.03 7.28
C ARG A 60 5.16 8.93 7.76
N THR A 61 4.96 9.05 9.07
CA THR A 61 3.63 9.00 9.71
C THR A 61 2.88 10.32 9.65
N ASN A 62 3.36 11.32 8.89
CA ASN A 62 2.75 12.65 8.77
C ASN A 62 2.53 13.34 10.13
N GLY A 63 3.49 13.17 11.06
CA GLY A 63 3.43 13.74 12.41
C GLY A 63 2.48 13.02 13.36
N LYS A 64 1.88 11.89 12.95
CA LYS A 64 0.98 11.11 13.83
C LYS A 64 1.71 10.48 15.00
N TYR A 65 2.94 10.03 14.78
CA TYR A 65 3.83 9.47 15.79
C TYR A 65 5.17 10.19 15.77
N PRO A 66 5.71 10.60 16.93
CA PRO A 66 7.09 11.09 17.02
C PRO A 66 8.08 9.94 16.81
N ASP A 67 9.33 10.24 16.50
CA ASP A 67 10.39 9.26 16.27
C ASP A 67 10.60 8.30 17.46
N SER A 68 10.32 8.75 18.67
CA SER A 68 10.34 7.92 19.89
C SER A 68 9.21 6.89 19.98
N GLN A 69 8.24 6.93 19.06
CA GLN A 69 7.11 6.00 18.98
C GLN A 69 7.04 5.26 17.62
N VAL A 70 8.07 5.36 16.80
CA VAL A 70 8.28 4.56 15.59
C VAL A 70 9.42 3.61 15.87
N TYR A 71 9.14 2.31 15.91
CA TYR A 71 10.09 1.28 16.31
C TYR A 71 10.43 0.35 15.15
N TRP A 72 11.65 -0.16 15.16
CA TRP A 72 12.07 -1.29 14.34
C TRP A 72 12.54 -2.45 15.22
N SER A 73 12.40 -3.67 14.73
CA SER A 73 12.87 -4.88 15.42
C SER A 73 13.48 -5.86 14.43
N PHE A 74 14.71 -6.27 14.71
CA PHE A 74 15.45 -7.25 13.93
C PHE A 74 16.48 -7.96 14.79
N ASN A 75 16.67 -9.29 14.60
CA ASN A 75 17.62 -10.12 15.34
C ASN A 75 17.56 -9.96 16.87
N GLY A 76 16.34 -9.89 17.42
CA GLY A 76 16.11 -9.78 18.86
C GLY A 76 16.41 -8.39 19.44
N GLN A 77 16.79 -7.42 18.62
CA GLN A 77 16.93 -6.01 19.03
C GLN A 77 15.65 -5.25 18.65
N THR A 78 15.24 -4.32 19.49
CA THR A 78 14.12 -3.41 19.22
C THR A 78 14.47 -2.03 19.73
N HIS A 79 14.41 -1.03 18.84
CA HIS A 79 14.73 0.37 19.13
C HIS A 79 13.70 1.29 18.50
N SER A 80 13.47 2.45 19.11
CA SER A 80 12.80 3.55 18.44
C SER A 80 13.76 4.24 17.45
N ILE A 81 13.21 4.93 16.45
CA ILE A 81 14.03 5.71 15.52
C ILE A 81 14.79 6.83 16.25
N ALA A 82 14.20 7.39 17.33
CA ALA A 82 14.87 8.40 18.14
C ALA A 82 16.13 7.86 18.86
N GLU A 83 16.13 6.57 19.22
CA GLU A 83 17.29 5.91 19.85
C GLU A 83 18.29 5.44 18.78
N GLN A 84 17.80 4.81 17.71
CA GLN A 84 18.65 4.26 16.66
C GLN A 84 17.94 4.32 15.29
N GLN A 85 18.30 5.32 14.48
CA GLN A 85 17.76 5.52 13.14
C GLN A 85 18.50 4.70 12.08
N TYR A 86 19.78 4.36 12.35
CA TYR A 86 20.66 3.68 11.41
C TYR A 86 20.98 2.27 11.90
N VAL A 87 20.99 1.32 10.96
CA VAL A 87 21.39 -0.07 11.23
C VAL A 87 22.43 -0.49 10.19
N ASP A 88 23.65 -0.75 10.64
CA ASP A 88 24.75 -1.23 9.79
C ASP A 88 24.63 -2.75 9.63
N MET A 89 24.16 -3.20 8.46
CA MET A 89 23.82 -4.58 8.19
C MET A 89 25.03 -5.39 7.70
N PRO A 90 25.45 -6.43 8.45
CA PRO A 90 26.49 -7.33 7.99
C PRO A 90 25.95 -8.32 6.93
N ALA A 91 26.89 -8.91 6.20
CA ALA A 91 26.62 -10.05 5.33
C ALA A 91 25.93 -11.20 6.10
N ASN A 92 25.10 -11.96 5.39
CA ASN A 92 24.30 -13.07 5.92
C ASN A 92 23.18 -12.64 6.90
N SER A 93 22.81 -11.35 6.90
CA SER A 93 21.60 -10.89 7.55
C SER A 93 20.41 -11.27 6.68
N ALA A 94 19.43 -12.01 7.23
CA ALA A 94 18.25 -12.45 6.50
C ALA A 94 17.04 -12.55 7.42
N GLY A 95 15.85 -12.33 6.87
CA GLY A 95 14.58 -12.50 7.56
C GLY A 95 13.66 -11.29 7.45
N ARG A 96 12.88 -11.07 8.50
CA ARG A 96 11.91 -9.98 8.60
C ARG A 96 12.39 -8.91 9.56
N MET A 97 12.46 -7.66 9.11
CA MET A 97 12.55 -6.50 9.98
C MET A 97 11.14 -5.96 10.20
N TYR A 98 10.69 -6.00 11.44
CA TYR A 98 9.38 -5.51 11.84
C TYR A 98 9.42 -4.04 12.20
N PHE A 99 8.32 -3.34 11.92
CA PHE A 99 8.08 -1.95 12.33
C PHE A 99 6.82 -1.90 13.17
N TYR A 100 6.84 -1.04 14.21
CA TYR A 100 5.72 -0.85 15.13
C TYR A 100 5.48 0.64 15.36
N LEU A 101 4.22 1.02 15.56
CA LEU A 101 3.85 2.39 15.91
C LEU A 101 3.18 2.42 17.28
N GLY A 102 3.52 3.47 18.06
CA GLY A 102 2.98 3.73 19.38
C GLY A 102 3.73 3.00 20.51
N SER A 103 4.04 1.72 20.35
CA SER A 103 4.79 0.93 21.32
C SER A 103 5.54 -0.21 20.66
N PRO A 104 6.65 -0.69 21.24
CA PRO A 104 7.32 -1.90 20.76
C PRO A 104 6.38 -3.09 20.86
N ASN A 105 6.35 -3.94 19.83
CA ASN A 105 5.43 -5.08 19.69
C ASN A 105 3.92 -4.70 19.73
N GLY A 106 3.59 -3.45 19.39
CA GLY A 106 2.22 -2.96 19.28
C GLY A 106 1.43 -3.61 18.15
N GLN A 107 0.11 -3.40 18.14
CA GLN A 107 -0.78 -3.96 17.12
C GLN A 107 -0.64 -3.29 15.75
N TYR A 108 -0.20 -2.03 15.72
CA TYR A 108 0.13 -1.33 14.48
C TYR A 108 1.52 -1.76 14.04
N GLN A 109 1.59 -2.77 13.21
CA GLN A 109 2.84 -3.40 12.79
C GLN A 109 2.78 -3.86 11.34
N ASP A 110 3.97 -3.89 10.73
CA ASP A 110 4.24 -4.53 9.45
C ASP A 110 5.72 -4.84 9.35
N PHE A 111 6.18 -5.41 8.25
CA PHE A 111 7.57 -5.82 8.08
C PHE A 111 8.02 -5.74 6.62
N ILE A 112 9.33 -5.70 6.44
CA ILE A 112 10.01 -5.98 5.18
C ILE A 112 10.70 -7.33 5.27
N GLU A 113 10.86 -8.01 4.13
CA GLU A 113 11.65 -9.24 4.02
C GLU A 113 12.91 -8.96 3.22
N PHE A 114 14.05 -9.46 3.68
CA PHE A 114 15.31 -9.22 2.98
C PHE A 114 16.38 -10.27 3.27
N THR A 115 17.37 -10.27 2.40
CA THR A 115 18.66 -10.96 2.58
C THR A 115 19.77 -10.02 2.16
N VAL A 116 20.78 -9.85 3.01
CA VAL A 116 22.04 -9.17 2.71
C VAL A 116 23.13 -10.21 2.52
N GLY A 117 23.58 -10.41 1.28
CA GLY A 117 24.72 -11.26 0.98
C GLY A 117 26.05 -10.52 1.21
N PRO A 118 27.20 -11.11 0.86
CA PRO A 118 28.50 -10.45 1.01
C PRO A 118 28.64 -9.15 0.23
N ASP A 119 27.93 -9.04 -0.90
CA ASP A 119 27.98 -7.91 -1.81
C ASP A 119 26.64 -7.70 -2.55
N VAL A 120 25.52 -8.04 -1.92
CA VAL A 120 24.21 -7.95 -2.55
C VAL A 120 23.12 -7.70 -1.52
N PHE A 121 22.13 -6.89 -1.90
CA PHE A 121 20.87 -6.76 -1.20
C PHE A 121 19.74 -7.37 -2.03
N ASN A 122 18.88 -8.15 -1.37
CA ASN A 122 17.61 -8.63 -1.90
C ASN A 122 16.53 -8.33 -0.88
N GLY A 123 15.45 -7.64 -1.27
CA GLY A 123 14.38 -7.35 -0.32
C GLY A 123 13.12 -6.84 -0.97
N ASN A 124 12.03 -6.88 -0.21
CA ASN A 124 10.70 -6.49 -0.68
C ASN A 124 9.87 -5.91 0.47
N THR A 125 8.91 -5.07 0.11
CA THR A 125 7.70 -4.90 0.91
C THR A 125 6.71 -6.00 0.53
N THR A 126 5.86 -6.45 1.46
CA THR A 126 4.93 -7.56 1.20
C THR A 126 3.52 -7.25 1.69
N ARG A 127 2.54 -7.73 0.94
CA ARG A 127 1.11 -7.70 1.27
C ARG A 127 0.50 -9.10 1.31
N VAL A 128 1.36 -10.13 1.19
CA VAL A 128 0.95 -11.56 1.20
C VAL A 128 0.20 -11.92 2.48
N ASP A 129 0.66 -11.42 3.63
CA ASP A 129 0.00 -11.64 4.92
C ASP A 129 -1.10 -10.60 5.22
N GLY A 130 -1.09 -9.47 4.53
CA GLY A 130 -1.99 -8.34 4.71
C GLY A 130 -1.27 -7.01 4.79
N PHE A 131 -2.01 -5.93 4.87
CA PHE A 131 -1.52 -4.57 5.06
C PHE A 131 -1.63 -4.17 6.53
N GLY A 132 -0.52 -3.86 7.16
CA GLY A 132 -0.45 -3.34 8.53
C GLY A 132 -0.03 -1.87 8.60
N LEU A 133 1.05 -1.50 7.93
CA LEU A 133 1.59 -0.14 7.82
C LEU A 133 1.94 0.16 6.36
N LYS A 134 2.00 1.43 6.01
CA LYS A 134 2.57 1.86 4.73
C LYS A 134 4.08 1.69 4.80
N LEU A 135 4.65 0.96 3.86
CA LEU A 135 6.09 0.69 3.78
C LEU A 135 6.60 0.95 2.36
N ALA A 136 7.74 1.63 2.26
CA ALA A 136 8.46 1.77 1.00
C ALA A 136 9.96 1.63 1.22
N LEU A 137 10.64 1.12 0.20
CA LEU A 137 12.10 0.92 0.16
C LEU A 137 12.69 1.76 -0.95
N ARG A 138 13.87 2.35 -0.71
CA ARG A 138 14.74 2.90 -1.75
C ARG A 138 16.15 2.39 -1.53
N LEU A 139 16.67 1.62 -2.48
CA LEU A 139 18.03 1.12 -2.49
C LEU A 139 18.89 2.00 -3.40
N HIS A 140 20.03 2.44 -2.88
CA HIS A 140 21.09 3.09 -3.63
C HIS A 140 22.37 2.26 -3.54
N ALA A 141 23.06 2.09 -4.67
CA ALA A 141 24.31 1.34 -4.76
C ALA A 141 25.48 2.23 -5.23
N HIS A 142 26.71 1.77 -5.00
CA HIS A 142 27.93 2.54 -5.33
C HIS A 142 28.12 2.75 -6.84
N ASP A 143 27.54 1.87 -7.68
CA ASP A 143 27.57 2.00 -9.14
C ASP A 143 26.56 3.02 -9.71
N GLY A 144 25.77 3.68 -8.82
CA GLY A 144 24.77 4.67 -9.17
C GLY A 144 23.35 4.08 -9.38
N PHE A 145 23.15 2.77 -9.15
CA PHE A 145 21.79 2.21 -9.11
C PHE A 145 20.97 2.87 -8.03
N ASP A 146 19.72 3.23 -8.36
CA ASP A 146 18.79 3.87 -7.43
C ASP A 146 17.36 3.47 -7.80
N THR A 147 16.71 2.67 -6.96
CA THR A 147 15.38 2.12 -7.22
C THR A 147 14.53 2.12 -5.96
N GLN A 148 13.23 2.33 -6.14
CA GLN A 148 12.26 2.39 -5.06
C GLN A 148 11.06 1.48 -5.35
N VAL A 149 10.50 0.88 -4.28
CA VAL A 149 9.31 0.03 -4.30
C VAL A 149 8.49 0.23 -3.02
N GLY A 150 7.27 -0.26 -3.02
CA GLY A 150 6.31 -0.15 -1.90
C GLY A 150 5.17 0.79 -2.23
N GLU A 151 4.44 1.26 -1.22
CA GLU A 151 3.32 2.18 -1.44
C GLU A 151 3.79 3.50 -2.03
N ASP A 152 2.98 4.07 -2.91
CA ASP A 152 3.25 5.35 -3.53
C ASP A 152 3.11 6.54 -2.56
N GLN A 153 3.62 7.70 -2.96
CA GLN A 153 3.60 8.90 -2.11
C GLN A 153 2.18 9.40 -1.84
N ALA A 154 1.22 9.18 -2.75
CA ALA A 154 -0.16 9.57 -2.55
C ALA A 154 -0.78 8.74 -1.42
N THR A 155 -0.49 7.44 -1.39
CA THR A 155 -0.89 6.54 -0.29
C THR A 155 -0.24 6.95 1.04
N PHE A 156 1.04 7.33 1.04
CA PHE A 156 1.69 7.82 2.26
C PHE A 156 1.10 9.15 2.76
N ALA A 157 0.63 10.02 1.86
CA ALA A 157 0.09 11.33 2.22
C ALA A 157 -1.31 11.27 2.86
N GLU A 158 -2.07 10.20 2.62
CA GLU A 158 -3.41 10.07 3.18
C GLU A 158 -3.42 9.52 4.60
N ASP A 159 -4.48 9.81 5.37
CA ASP A 159 -4.70 9.20 6.68
C ASP A 159 -4.99 7.71 6.55
N ARG A 160 -4.64 6.92 7.58
CA ARG A 160 -4.92 5.48 7.65
C ARG A 160 -6.39 5.13 7.38
N SER A 161 -7.32 5.88 7.99
CA SER A 161 -8.76 5.69 7.78
C SER A 161 -9.17 5.89 6.32
N ALA A 162 -8.52 6.82 5.62
CA ALA A 162 -8.75 7.05 4.20
C ALA A 162 -8.27 5.85 3.35
N THR A 163 -7.12 5.25 3.68
CA THR A 163 -6.63 4.02 3.02
C THR A 163 -7.65 2.88 3.16
N PHE A 164 -8.17 2.64 4.38
CA PHE A 164 -9.17 1.60 4.63
C PHE A 164 -10.48 1.88 3.87
N GLN A 165 -10.94 3.13 3.87
CA GLN A 165 -12.15 3.53 3.13
C GLN A 165 -11.96 3.41 1.62
N ARG A 166 -10.79 3.80 1.10
CA ARG A 166 -10.46 3.67 -0.31
C ARG A 166 -10.44 2.21 -0.74
N PHE A 167 -9.84 1.33 0.07
CA PHE A 167 -9.91 -0.11 -0.19
C PHE A 167 -11.36 -0.59 -0.32
N GLN A 168 -12.25 -0.25 0.63
CA GLN A 168 -13.66 -0.63 0.54
C GLN A 168 -14.38 -0.08 -0.70
N ASN A 169 -14.00 1.12 -1.16
CA ASN A 169 -14.64 1.76 -2.31
C ASN A 169 -14.20 1.14 -3.64
N GLU A 170 -12.95 0.70 -3.75
CA GLU A 170 -12.33 0.28 -5.01
C GLU A 170 -12.39 -1.23 -5.25
N VAL A 171 -12.56 -2.03 -4.18
CA VAL A 171 -12.66 -3.50 -4.34
C VAL A 171 -14.12 -3.95 -4.49
N PRO A 172 -14.38 -5.09 -5.18
CA PRO A 172 -15.69 -5.72 -5.23
C PRO A 172 -16.22 -6.13 -3.84
N ALA A 173 -17.52 -6.39 -3.77
CA ALA A 173 -18.24 -6.65 -2.52
C ALA A 173 -17.60 -7.80 -1.69
N GLU A 174 -17.08 -8.82 -2.35
CA GLU A 174 -16.46 -9.99 -1.73
C GLU A 174 -15.22 -9.64 -0.91
N PHE A 175 -14.52 -8.53 -1.23
CA PHE A 175 -13.28 -8.13 -0.56
C PHE A 175 -13.48 -7.02 0.47
N LYS A 176 -14.63 -6.30 0.46
CA LYS A 176 -14.83 -5.10 1.31
C LYS A 176 -14.69 -5.37 2.80
N HIS A 177 -15.11 -6.56 3.26
CA HIS A 177 -15.04 -6.95 4.67
C HIS A 177 -13.60 -7.03 5.21
N LEU A 178 -12.60 -7.26 4.33
CA LEU A 178 -11.18 -7.32 4.72
C LEU A 178 -10.73 -6.02 5.41
N ALA A 179 -11.27 -4.86 4.99
CA ALA A 179 -10.96 -3.58 5.64
C ALA A 179 -11.73 -3.34 6.95
N THR A 180 -12.56 -4.28 7.40
CA THR A 180 -13.34 -4.15 8.64
C THR A 180 -13.01 -5.21 9.68
N VAL A 181 -12.67 -6.42 9.25
CA VAL A 181 -12.53 -7.59 10.12
C VAL A 181 -11.43 -7.42 11.18
N ASN A 182 -10.34 -6.73 10.86
CA ASN A 182 -9.24 -6.44 11.77
C ASN A 182 -8.94 -4.92 11.87
N ALA A 183 -9.93 -4.08 11.54
CA ALA A 183 -9.78 -2.64 11.66
C ALA A 183 -9.61 -2.21 13.15
N PRO A 184 -8.83 -1.17 13.43
CA PRO A 184 -8.05 -0.35 12.49
C PRO A 184 -6.62 -0.89 12.23
N TYR A 185 -6.30 -2.11 12.66
CA TYR A 185 -4.92 -2.61 12.73
C TYR A 185 -4.42 -3.23 11.44
N LYS A 186 -5.28 -3.92 10.69
CA LYS A 186 -4.83 -4.68 9.51
C LYS A 186 -5.96 -4.83 8.47
N ILE A 187 -5.59 -4.83 7.19
CA ILE A 187 -6.39 -5.38 6.11
C ILE A 187 -5.76 -6.74 5.77
N PRO A 188 -6.33 -7.88 6.23
CA PRO A 188 -5.75 -9.19 5.93
C PRO A 188 -5.85 -9.51 4.45
N SER A 189 -4.93 -10.34 3.95
CA SER A 189 -5.07 -10.90 2.60
C SER A 189 -6.17 -11.97 2.56
N PRO A 190 -6.76 -12.25 1.38
CA PRO A 190 -7.78 -13.29 1.24
C PRO A 190 -7.32 -14.67 1.72
N GLY A 191 -6.03 -15.01 1.52
CA GLY A 191 -5.45 -16.26 2.00
C GLY A 191 -5.43 -16.39 3.53
N ASN A 192 -5.44 -15.26 4.24
CA ASN A 192 -5.44 -15.18 5.70
C ASN A 192 -6.82 -14.91 6.31
N ASP A 193 -7.86 -14.76 5.49
CA ASP A 193 -9.21 -14.45 5.94
C ASP A 193 -10.12 -15.69 5.90
N SER A 194 -10.92 -15.88 6.96
CA SER A 194 -11.80 -17.03 7.10
C SER A 194 -12.93 -17.10 6.07
N ALA A 195 -13.37 -15.95 5.53
CA ALA A 195 -14.44 -15.90 4.55
C ALA A 195 -14.06 -16.56 3.21
N PHE A 196 -12.77 -16.59 2.87
CA PHE A 196 -12.25 -17.24 1.66
C PHE A 196 -11.77 -18.68 1.88
N ARG A 197 -11.80 -19.18 3.12
CA ARG A 197 -11.43 -20.55 3.49
C ARG A 197 -12.63 -21.49 3.43
N ALA A 198 -12.38 -22.78 3.55
CA ALA A 198 -13.42 -23.81 3.59
C ALA A 198 -14.49 -23.48 4.65
N GLY A 199 -15.76 -23.50 4.25
CA GLY A 199 -16.90 -23.12 5.10
C GLY A 199 -17.18 -21.61 5.16
N GLY A 200 -16.31 -20.77 4.63
CA GLY A 200 -16.52 -19.32 4.55
C GLY A 200 -17.45 -18.91 3.41
N GLN A 201 -17.95 -17.68 3.48
CA GLN A 201 -18.91 -17.12 2.52
C GLN A 201 -18.37 -17.13 1.08
N TYR A 202 -17.06 -16.93 0.90
CA TYR A 202 -16.39 -16.83 -0.39
C TYR A 202 -15.47 -18.05 -0.67
N ALA A 203 -15.70 -19.16 0.01
CA ALA A 203 -14.90 -20.38 -0.16
C ALA A 203 -14.82 -20.87 -1.61
N ASN A 204 -15.84 -20.58 -2.41
CA ASN A 204 -15.95 -20.99 -3.81
C ASN A 204 -15.66 -19.87 -4.82
N TYR A 205 -15.11 -18.73 -4.38
CA TYR A 205 -14.92 -17.55 -5.24
C TYR A 205 -14.14 -17.84 -6.52
N PHE A 206 -13.06 -18.63 -6.45
CA PHE A 206 -12.25 -19.04 -7.59
C PHE A 206 -12.61 -20.40 -8.21
N THR A 207 -13.39 -21.25 -7.51
CA THR A 207 -13.50 -22.69 -7.80
C THR A 207 -13.93 -22.97 -9.24
N SER A 208 -15.03 -22.37 -9.71
CA SER A 208 -15.54 -22.61 -11.07
C SER A 208 -14.58 -22.15 -12.15
N TYR A 209 -13.90 -21.01 -11.94
CA TYR A 209 -12.90 -20.49 -12.88
C TYR A 209 -11.67 -21.41 -12.93
N ALA A 210 -11.15 -21.84 -11.79
CA ALA A 210 -10.02 -22.76 -11.74
C ALA A 210 -10.34 -24.10 -12.45
N GLN A 211 -11.53 -24.66 -12.20
CA GLN A 211 -11.99 -25.87 -12.86
C GLN A 211 -12.08 -25.69 -14.40
N SER A 212 -12.54 -24.54 -14.88
CA SER A 212 -12.65 -24.27 -16.33
C SER A 212 -11.30 -24.27 -17.05
N VAL A 213 -10.20 -24.06 -16.31
CA VAL A 213 -8.83 -24.11 -16.83
C VAL A 213 -8.06 -25.37 -16.38
N GLY A 214 -8.79 -26.40 -15.89
CA GLY A 214 -8.22 -27.69 -15.52
C GLY A 214 -7.55 -27.75 -14.14
N VAL A 215 -7.77 -26.76 -13.28
CA VAL A 215 -7.21 -26.71 -11.93
C VAL A 215 -8.30 -27.03 -10.90
N ASN A 216 -8.05 -28.05 -10.06
CA ASN A 216 -8.98 -28.45 -8.99
C ASN A 216 -8.41 -28.05 -7.63
N GLU A 217 -8.47 -26.75 -7.33
CA GLU A 217 -7.98 -26.18 -6.08
C GLU A 217 -9.05 -25.32 -5.39
N SER A 218 -8.95 -25.20 -4.07
CA SER A 218 -9.81 -24.32 -3.28
C SER A 218 -9.43 -22.85 -3.48
N THR A 219 -10.34 -21.94 -3.19
CA THR A 219 -10.05 -20.49 -3.20
C THR A 219 -8.86 -20.14 -2.30
N SER A 220 -8.76 -20.71 -1.10
CA SER A 220 -7.62 -20.46 -0.20
C SER A 220 -6.29 -20.97 -0.76
N ASN A 221 -6.28 -22.11 -1.46
CA ASN A 221 -5.08 -22.62 -2.12
C ASN A 221 -4.68 -21.74 -3.30
N ILE A 222 -5.63 -21.16 -4.04
CA ILE A 222 -5.34 -20.24 -5.15
C ILE A 222 -4.77 -18.93 -4.62
N THR A 223 -5.41 -18.31 -3.63
CA THR A 223 -4.93 -17.04 -3.07
C THR A 223 -3.63 -17.19 -2.27
N GLY A 224 -3.39 -18.38 -1.69
CA GLY A 224 -2.17 -18.71 -0.96
C GLY A 224 -1.11 -19.45 -1.77
N CYS A 225 -1.33 -19.71 -3.07
CA CYS A 225 -0.44 -20.49 -3.93
C CYS A 225 -0.03 -21.83 -3.28
N ALA A 226 -1.00 -22.52 -2.72
CA ALA A 226 -0.80 -23.79 -1.99
C ALA A 226 -1.35 -24.99 -2.78
N GLY A 227 -1.28 -26.20 -2.20
CA GLY A 227 -1.71 -27.41 -2.86
C GLY A 227 -0.88 -27.69 -4.13
N SER A 228 -1.53 -28.02 -5.24
CA SER A 228 -0.85 -28.26 -6.52
C SER A 228 -0.20 -27.00 -7.12
N LEU A 229 -0.59 -25.82 -6.64
CA LEU A 229 -0.05 -24.53 -7.09
C LEU A 229 1.27 -24.17 -6.40
N ALA A 230 1.65 -24.84 -5.31
CA ALA A 230 2.89 -24.57 -4.58
C ALA A 230 4.16 -24.76 -5.43
N THR A 231 4.08 -25.62 -6.47
CA THR A 231 5.17 -25.87 -7.40
C THR A 231 4.87 -25.36 -8.82
N ASN A 232 3.81 -24.55 -8.97
CA ASN A 232 3.41 -24.00 -10.26
C ASN A 232 3.16 -22.47 -10.17
N PRO A 233 4.25 -21.68 -10.05
CA PRO A 233 4.16 -20.21 -9.91
C PRO A 233 3.37 -19.54 -11.03
N GLY A 234 3.58 -19.97 -12.28
CA GLY A 234 2.91 -19.41 -13.45
C GLY A 234 1.39 -19.58 -13.40
N MET A 235 0.91 -20.78 -13.07
CA MET A 235 -0.54 -21.04 -12.97
C MET A 235 -1.15 -20.30 -11.75
N CYS A 236 -0.46 -20.30 -10.61
CA CYS A 236 -0.95 -19.54 -9.44
C CYS A 236 -1.12 -18.06 -9.78
N SER A 237 -0.11 -17.43 -10.36
CA SER A 237 -0.17 -16.03 -10.78
C SER A 237 -1.27 -15.80 -11.80
N ALA A 238 -1.40 -16.68 -12.81
CA ALA A 238 -2.40 -16.56 -13.86
C ALA A 238 -3.84 -16.65 -13.30
N LEU A 239 -4.09 -17.52 -12.30
CA LEU A 239 -5.38 -17.60 -11.62
C LEU A 239 -5.69 -16.33 -10.82
N ASN A 240 -4.74 -15.86 -9.98
CA ASN A 240 -4.93 -14.64 -9.18
C ASN A 240 -5.19 -13.42 -10.05
N ARG A 241 -4.53 -13.33 -11.21
CA ARG A 241 -4.63 -12.20 -12.17
C ARG A 241 -5.76 -12.35 -13.19
N HIS A 242 -6.51 -13.46 -13.16
CA HIS A 242 -7.58 -13.83 -14.10
C HIS A 242 -7.10 -13.93 -15.56
N VAL A 243 -5.93 -14.50 -15.81
CA VAL A 243 -5.40 -14.71 -17.16
C VAL A 243 -5.17 -16.17 -17.53
N ALA A 244 -5.49 -17.11 -16.62
CA ALA A 244 -5.26 -18.55 -16.84
C ALA A 244 -6.07 -19.13 -18.02
N HIS A 245 -7.16 -18.45 -18.44
CA HIS A 245 -7.98 -18.83 -19.60
C HIS A 245 -7.40 -18.36 -20.94
N LEU A 246 -6.40 -17.45 -20.89
CA LEU A 246 -5.71 -16.94 -22.07
C LEU A 246 -4.59 -17.90 -22.49
N PRO A 247 -4.08 -17.79 -23.75
CA PRO A 247 -2.85 -18.46 -24.13
C PRO A 247 -1.70 -18.13 -23.14
N GLN A 248 -0.89 -19.13 -22.78
CA GLN A 248 0.18 -18.99 -21.80
C GLN A 248 1.16 -17.84 -22.13
N SER A 249 1.37 -17.55 -23.41
CA SER A 249 2.19 -16.42 -23.86
C SER A 249 1.67 -15.04 -23.42
N GLN A 250 0.40 -14.95 -22.98
CA GLN A 250 -0.23 -13.71 -22.49
C GLN A 250 -0.28 -13.61 -20.96
N TRP A 251 0.13 -14.66 -20.23
CA TRP A 251 0.10 -14.67 -18.77
C TRP A 251 1.06 -13.66 -18.13
N SER A 252 2.06 -13.20 -18.90
CA SER A 252 3.04 -12.21 -18.45
C SER A 252 2.76 -10.79 -18.98
N ASP A 253 1.59 -10.55 -19.57
CA ASP A 253 1.18 -9.23 -20.06
C ASP A 253 0.33 -8.51 -19.01
N PRO A 254 0.89 -7.50 -18.29
CA PRO A 254 0.16 -6.77 -17.25
C PRO A 254 -1.10 -6.06 -17.76
N SER A 255 -1.16 -5.75 -19.07
CA SER A 255 -2.34 -5.13 -19.66
C SER A 255 -3.58 -6.02 -19.64
N GLN A 256 -3.40 -7.34 -19.44
CA GLN A 256 -4.48 -8.32 -19.36
C GLN A 256 -4.96 -8.58 -17.93
N TYR A 257 -4.22 -8.14 -16.89
CA TYR A 257 -4.49 -8.50 -15.51
C TYR A 257 -5.77 -7.88 -14.96
N TYR A 258 -6.50 -8.63 -14.15
CA TYR A 258 -7.67 -8.19 -13.38
C TYR A 258 -8.81 -7.60 -14.23
N LYS A 259 -8.95 -8.02 -15.49
CA LYS A 259 -10.00 -7.51 -16.40
C LYS A 259 -11.40 -8.04 -16.09
N ALA A 260 -11.50 -9.18 -15.40
CA ALA A 260 -12.76 -9.81 -15.05
C ALA A 260 -12.67 -10.54 -13.70
N ALA A 261 -13.83 -10.86 -13.12
CA ALA A 261 -13.94 -11.73 -11.95
C ALA A 261 -14.05 -13.19 -12.39
N PRO A 262 -13.57 -14.14 -11.53
CA PRO A 262 -12.89 -13.91 -10.28
C PRO A 262 -11.42 -13.54 -10.47
N ALA A 263 -10.94 -12.58 -9.70
CA ALA A 263 -9.54 -12.18 -9.63
C ALA A 263 -9.19 -11.79 -8.19
N ASN A 264 -7.91 -11.75 -7.85
CA ASN A 264 -7.46 -11.28 -6.54
C ASN A 264 -7.46 -9.74 -6.50
N TYR A 265 -8.64 -9.14 -6.30
CA TYR A 265 -8.80 -7.68 -6.25
C TYR A 265 -8.14 -7.04 -5.03
N TYR A 266 -7.83 -7.82 -3.99
CA TYR A 266 -6.95 -7.37 -2.91
C TYR A 266 -5.55 -7.06 -3.44
N ALA A 267 -4.94 -7.97 -4.20
CA ALA A 267 -3.63 -7.75 -4.81
C ALA A 267 -3.67 -6.60 -5.80
N ARG A 268 -4.71 -6.55 -6.68
CA ARG A 268 -4.90 -5.43 -7.61
C ARG A 268 -4.87 -4.08 -6.90
N PHE A 269 -5.59 -3.94 -5.78
CA PHE A 269 -5.62 -2.68 -5.03
C PHE A 269 -4.20 -2.22 -4.65
N TRP A 270 -3.37 -3.13 -4.14
CA TRP A 270 -2.00 -2.77 -3.76
C TRP A 270 -1.12 -2.46 -4.97
N HIS A 271 -1.32 -3.12 -6.11
CA HIS A 271 -0.67 -2.73 -7.37
C HIS A 271 -1.06 -1.32 -7.82
N ASP A 272 -2.36 -1.01 -7.77
CA ASP A 272 -2.86 0.30 -8.21
C ASP A 272 -2.32 1.46 -7.33
N HIS A 273 -1.91 1.18 -6.08
CA HIS A 273 -1.43 2.13 -5.08
C HIS A 273 0.04 1.96 -4.70
N ALA A 274 0.83 1.32 -5.55
CA ALA A 274 2.26 1.12 -5.37
C ALA A 274 3.09 1.89 -6.39
N ILE A 275 4.34 2.18 -6.01
CA ILE A 275 5.37 2.75 -6.89
C ILE A 275 5.50 1.85 -8.13
N ASN A 276 5.38 2.43 -9.32
CA ASN A 276 5.45 1.72 -10.61
C ASN A 276 4.43 0.57 -10.76
N HIS A 277 3.37 0.56 -9.96
CA HIS A 277 2.38 -0.52 -9.90
C HIS A 277 2.96 -1.88 -9.51
N LEU A 278 4.07 -1.91 -8.79
CA LEU A 278 4.74 -3.12 -8.32
C LEU A 278 4.39 -3.40 -6.86
N ALA A 279 3.69 -4.49 -6.60
CA ALA A 279 3.30 -4.92 -5.26
C ALA A 279 3.49 -6.43 -5.10
N TYR A 280 3.55 -6.91 -3.85
CA TYR A 280 3.62 -8.33 -3.53
C TYR A 280 2.35 -8.74 -2.79
N GLY A 281 1.23 -8.86 -3.54
CA GLY A 281 -0.12 -9.03 -2.99
C GLY A 281 -0.53 -10.48 -2.71
N PHE A 282 0.19 -11.48 -3.28
CA PHE A 282 0.01 -12.91 -3.04
C PHE A 282 1.33 -13.65 -3.27
N PRO A 283 1.51 -14.89 -2.77
CA PRO A 283 2.70 -15.70 -3.11
C PRO A 283 2.82 -15.85 -4.63
N TYR A 284 4.04 -15.79 -5.17
CA TYR A 284 4.32 -15.76 -6.61
C TYR A 284 3.82 -14.51 -7.39
N ASP A 285 3.55 -13.41 -6.71
CA ASP A 285 3.28 -12.13 -7.39
C ASP A 285 4.54 -11.53 -8.04
N ASP A 286 5.70 -12.14 -7.80
CA ASP A 286 6.97 -11.86 -8.48
C ASP A 286 7.04 -12.39 -9.91
N VAL A 287 6.18 -13.33 -10.30
CA VAL A 287 6.08 -13.81 -11.69
C VAL A 287 5.84 -12.63 -12.63
N ALA A 288 6.63 -12.58 -13.71
CA ALA A 288 6.64 -11.49 -14.69
C ALA A 288 7.10 -10.13 -14.11
N GLY A 289 7.88 -10.13 -13.02
CA GLY A 289 8.47 -8.92 -12.43
C GLY A 289 7.46 -7.95 -11.84
N GLN A 290 6.36 -8.44 -11.29
CA GLN A 290 5.27 -7.58 -10.79
C GLN A 290 5.40 -7.24 -9.30
N SER A 291 6.32 -7.87 -8.57
CA SER A 291 6.46 -7.65 -7.12
C SER A 291 7.25 -6.40 -6.76
N SER A 292 7.03 -5.90 -5.56
CA SER A 292 7.80 -4.83 -4.91
C SER A 292 9.16 -5.36 -4.40
N PHE A 293 9.92 -6.02 -5.27
CA PHE A 293 11.22 -6.64 -4.95
C PHE A 293 12.36 -5.85 -5.56
N ILE A 294 13.43 -5.64 -4.79
CA ILE A 294 14.68 -5.05 -5.23
C ILE A 294 15.80 -6.07 -5.03
N SER A 295 16.63 -6.25 -6.06
CA SER A 295 17.87 -7.03 -6.00
C SER A 295 18.98 -6.29 -6.71
N HIS A 296 20.09 -5.96 -6.00
CA HIS A 296 21.24 -5.31 -6.61
C HIS A 296 22.53 -5.57 -5.82
N GLY A 297 23.64 -5.66 -6.56
CA GLY A 297 24.99 -5.77 -5.99
C GLY A 297 25.54 -4.42 -5.52
N ASP A 298 26.69 -4.45 -4.82
CA ASP A 298 27.42 -3.27 -4.34
C ASP A 298 26.53 -2.23 -3.63
N PRO A 299 25.63 -2.67 -2.68
CA PRO A 299 24.67 -1.78 -2.05
C PRO A 299 25.35 -0.79 -1.12
N GLN A 300 24.95 0.48 -1.17
CA GLN A 300 25.49 1.53 -0.31
C GLN A 300 24.58 1.81 0.88
N TYR A 301 23.31 2.16 0.59
CA TYR A 301 22.32 2.35 1.64
C TYR A 301 20.91 1.93 1.19
N LEU A 302 20.12 1.53 2.19
CA LEU A 302 18.70 1.28 2.07
C LEU A 302 17.91 2.28 2.93
N LEU A 303 16.97 3.01 2.32
CA LEU A 303 15.99 3.81 3.05
C LEU A 303 14.72 3.00 3.21
N VAL A 304 14.18 2.97 4.44
CA VAL A 304 12.90 2.32 4.75
C VAL A 304 11.95 3.39 5.27
N ALA A 305 10.94 3.73 4.50
CA ALA A 305 9.88 4.64 4.90
C ALA A 305 8.79 3.87 5.65
N VAL A 306 8.45 4.34 6.85
CA VAL A 306 7.39 3.79 7.71
C VAL A 306 6.29 4.82 7.86
N GLY A 307 5.09 4.51 7.37
CA GLY A 307 3.92 5.40 7.36
C GLY A 307 2.75 4.88 8.20
N TRP A 308 1.80 5.77 8.42
CA TRP A 308 0.57 5.52 9.19
C TRP A 308 -0.66 5.27 8.31
#